data_08ff7d229e75d11f20c8560ae5d8021c
#
_entry.id   08ff7d229e75d11f20c8560ae5d8021c
#
_cell.length_a   1.000
_cell.length_b   1.000
_cell.length_c   1.000
_cell.angle_alpha   90.00
_cell.angle_beta   90.00
_cell.angle_gamma   90.00
#
_symmetry.space_group_name_H-M   'P 1'
#
loop_
_entity.id
_entity.type
_entity.pdbx_description
1 polymer ?
#
loop_
_entity_poly.entity_id
_entity_poly.type
_entity_poly.pdbx_seq_one_letter_code
_entity_poly.pdbx_strand_id
1 'polypeptide(L)'
;MILLIIGRTDARRPLFGPVYCAAVIDQEDLLSAFVADLDKADWTALDTEADSLHAYPEKLCLIQITIPGQDVLIDPLAGLDLNNLFAALNRHTILMHGADYDVRLFKLGHDFVPNRIFDTMLAARLTGRTSFGLSHLCQEFLGVELEKTSQKANWAQRPLTEKMEEYARNDTRHLRPLVEALRGELQAKGRLDWHAQECDRLVRDNSVLREVDPDQVWRIKGSARLEPRALAVLRELWHWREKEARRRNRPPFFILSPDAMIKISESAQTGSDASGLIPRRMPEHRRREVQRCLKNGRAVPESDCPEKHRPPPRKHITPAQKKRFEEIQSRRNREAKELEIDPTIIASRATMVRLACEADGVLDEILPWHRELLGVD
;
A
#
# COMPACT_ATOMS: atom_id res chain seq x y z
N MET A 1 -2.42 -34.66 -55.41
CA MET A 1 -3.28 -33.66 -54.73
C MET A 1 -3.49 -34.22 -53.31
N ILE A 2 -2.57 -33.82 -52.42
CA ILE A 2 -2.55 -34.29 -51.03
C ILE A 2 -3.15 -33.15 -50.17
N LEU A 3 -4.30 -33.43 -49.59
CA LEU A 3 -5.00 -32.51 -48.67
C LEU A 3 -4.30 -32.57 -47.31
N LEU A 4 -3.65 -31.46 -46.91
CA LEU A 4 -3.16 -31.28 -45.53
C LEU A 4 -4.36 -30.91 -44.64
N ILE A 5 -4.75 -31.81 -43.77
CA ILE A 5 -5.70 -31.55 -42.68
C ILE A 5 -4.89 -30.88 -41.56
N ILE A 6 -5.03 -29.57 -41.42
CA ILE A 6 -4.52 -28.83 -40.26
C ILE A 6 -5.49 -29.09 -39.11
N GLY A 7 -5.09 -29.96 -38.19
CA GLY A 7 -5.81 -30.20 -36.94
C GLY A 7 -5.84 -28.94 -36.10
N ARG A 8 -7.03 -28.40 -35.83
CA ARG A 8 -7.26 -27.41 -34.79
C ARG A 8 -6.93 -28.04 -33.44
N THR A 9 -5.85 -27.57 -32.80
CA THR A 9 -5.60 -27.91 -31.41
C THR A 9 -6.65 -27.20 -30.55
N ASP A 10 -7.45 -28.01 -29.87
CA ASP A 10 -8.48 -27.59 -28.92
C ASP A 10 -7.80 -27.00 -27.67
N ALA A 11 -7.77 -25.64 -27.59
CA ALA A 11 -7.09 -24.90 -26.58
C ALA A 11 -7.96 -24.69 -25.31
N ARG A 12 -8.66 -25.73 -24.84
CA ARG A 12 -9.50 -25.71 -23.64
C ARG A 12 -9.25 -26.89 -22.72
N ARG A 13 -8.00 -27.13 -22.34
CA ARG A 13 -7.77 -27.89 -21.10
C ARG A 13 -7.56 -26.84 -20.00
N PRO A 14 -8.33 -26.85 -18.90
CA PRO A 14 -7.98 -26.07 -17.73
C PRO A 14 -6.61 -26.52 -17.26
N LEU A 15 -5.68 -25.57 -17.13
CA LEU A 15 -4.29 -25.81 -16.70
C LEU A 15 -4.18 -26.32 -15.24
N PHE A 16 -5.30 -26.42 -14.52
CA PHE A 16 -5.34 -26.81 -13.11
C PHE A 16 -6.43 -27.85 -12.88
N GLY A 17 -6.11 -28.87 -12.07
CA GLY A 17 -7.08 -29.83 -11.52
C GLY A 17 -8.08 -29.12 -10.58
N PRO A 18 -9.09 -29.84 -10.07
CA PRO A 18 -10.07 -29.27 -9.17
C PRO A 18 -9.38 -28.70 -7.94
N VAL A 19 -9.54 -27.38 -7.72
CA VAL A 19 -9.06 -26.70 -6.51
C VAL A 19 -10.06 -26.97 -5.40
N TYR A 20 -9.62 -27.58 -4.32
CA TYR A 20 -10.45 -27.74 -3.13
C TYR A 20 -10.52 -26.42 -2.37
N CYS A 21 -11.69 -25.78 -2.33
CA CYS A 21 -11.96 -24.69 -1.41
C CYS A 21 -12.04 -25.26 0.01
N ALA A 22 -10.97 -25.14 0.77
CA ALA A 22 -10.98 -25.47 2.18
C ALA A 22 -11.85 -24.46 2.96
N ALA A 23 -12.46 -24.90 4.07
CA ALA A 23 -13.08 -23.98 5.03
C ALA A 23 -12.05 -22.93 5.53
N VAL A 24 -12.55 -21.82 6.08
CA VAL A 24 -11.67 -20.83 6.73
C VAL A 24 -10.95 -21.51 7.89
N ILE A 25 -9.62 -21.39 7.95
CA ILE A 25 -8.79 -21.91 9.06
C ILE A 25 -8.90 -20.95 10.23
N ASP A 26 -9.54 -21.42 11.30
CA ASP A 26 -9.77 -20.72 12.56
C ASP A 26 -9.35 -21.55 13.80
N GLN A 27 -8.66 -22.68 13.57
CA GLN A 27 -8.19 -23.62 14.59
C GLN A 27 -6.72 -23.99 14.36
N GLU A 28 -5.97 -24.20 15.46
CA GLU A 28 -4.53 -24.46 15.44
C GLU A 28 -4.15 -25.78 14.75
N ASP A 29 -4.96 -26.83 14.88
CA ASP A 29 -4.73 -28.11 14.22
C ASP A 29 -4.88 -28.01 12.71
N LEU A 30 -5.86 -27.26 12.22
CA LEU A 30 -6.04 -26.98 10.79
C LEU A 30 -4.90 -26.12 10.24
N LEU A 31 -4.46 -25.12 11.00
CA LEU A 31 -3.32 -24.31 10.63
C LEU A 31 -2.04 -25.14 10.54
N SER A 32 -1.78 -25.99 11.54
CA SER A 32 -0.62 -26.88 11.55
C SER A 32 -0.61 -27.87 10.39
N ALA A 33 -1.76 -28.43 10.03
CA ALA A 33 -1.90 -29.29 8.86
C ALA A 33 -1.60 -28.55 7.57
N PHE A 34 -2.15 -27.33 7.41
CA PHE A 34 -1.89 -26.49 6.24
C PHE A 34 -0.41 -26.07 6.13
N VAL A 35 0.25 -25.71 7.23
CA VAL A 35 1.69 -25.38 7.24
C VAL A 35 2.53 -26.55 6.73
N ALA A 36 2.17 -27.79 7.09
CA ALA A 36 2.86 -29.00 6.60
C ALA A 36 2.66 -29.20 5.08
N ASP A 37 1.55 -28.76 4.51
CA ASP A 37 1.32 -28.80 3.06
C ASP A 37 2.03 -27.63 2.36
N LEU A 38 2.02 -26.43 2.96
CA LEU A 38 2.76 -25.26 2.48
C LEU A 38 4.27 -25.55 2.38
N ASP A 39 4.85 -26.26 3.36
CA ASP A 39 6.26 -26.63 3.35
C ASP A 39 6.67 -27.56 2.17
N LYS A 40 5.72 -28.29 1.60
CA LYS A 40 5.94 -29.18 0.46
C LYS A 40 5.59 -28.51 -0.87
N ALA A 41 4.98 -27.32 -0.83
CA ALA A 41 4.49 -26.66 -2.02
C ALA A 41 5.65 -26.09 -2.86
N ASP A 42 5.57 -26.20 -4.18
CA ASP A 42 6.56 -25.62 -5.10
C ASP A 42 6.45 -24.09 -5.24
N TRP A 43 5.28 -23.54 -4.90
CA TRP A 43 5.00 -22.12 -4.94
C TRP A 43 3.86 -21.76 -3.98
N THR A 44 3.81 -20.50 -3.58
CA THR A 44 2.72 -19.93 -2.79
C THR A 44 2.36 -18.52 -3.26
N ALA A 45 1.07 -18.24 -3.30
CA ALA A 45 0.55 -16.89 -3.51
C ALA A 45 -0.11 -16.40 -2.22
N LEU A 46 -0.01 -15.09 -1.94
CA LEU A 46 -0.51 -14.50 -0.71
C LEU A 46 -1.12 -13.12 -0.97
N ASP A 47 -2.20 -12.83 -0.27
CA ASP A 47 -2.83 -11.52 -0.15
C ASP A 47 -3.39 -11.32 1.27
N THR A 48 -3.80 -10.10 1.63
CA THR A 48 -4.37 -9.82 2.96
C THR A 48 -5.53 -8.86 2.91
N GLU A 49 -6.43 -8.99 3.90
CA GLU A 49 -7.50 -8.03 4.10
C GLU A 49 -7.48 -7.42 5.50
N ALA A 50 -7.76 -6.12 5.57
CA ALA A 50 -7.77 -5.34 6.80
C ALA A 50 -9.10 -4.57 6.98
N ASP A 51 -9.33 -4.09 8.20
CA ASP A 51 -10.55 -3.32 8.55
C ASP A 51 -10.33 -1.79 8.59
N SER A 52 -9.35 -1.27 7.85
CA SER A 52 -8.96 0.15 7.87
C SER A 52 -10.09 1.16 7.61
N LEU A 53 -11.13 0.75 6.88
CA LEU A 53 -12.34 1.57 6.64
C LEU A 53 -13.39 1.45 7.75
N HIS A 54 -13.23 0.53 8.69
CA HIS A 54 -14.25 0.16 9.68
C HIS A 54 -13.79 0.30 11.12
N ALA A 55 -12.50 0.12 11.40
CA ALA A 55 -11.91 0.13 12.74
C ALA A 55 -10.66 1.04 12.84
N TYR A 56 -10.20 1.28 14.08
CA TYR A 56 -8.98 2.05 14.35
C TYR A 56 -8.38 1.70 15.73
N PRO A 57 -7.10 1.35 15.81
CA PRO A 57 -6.21 1.12 14.66
C PRO A 57 -6.67 -0.04 13.80
N GLU A 58 -6.27 -0.02 12.53
CA GLU A 58 -6.51 -1.13 11.60
C GLU A 58 -5.78 -2.38 12.04
N LYS A 59 -6.31 -3.54 11.66
CA LYS A 59 -5.69 -4.83 11.94
C LYS A 59 -5.84 -5.78 10.76
N LEU A 60 -4.95 -6.75 10.70
CA LEU A 60 -5.03 -7.87 9.78
C LEU A 60 -6.28 -8.71 10.13
N CYS A 61 -7.18 -8.88 9.17
CA CYS A 61 -8.45 -9.57 9.37
C CYS A 61 -8.53 -10.90 8.62
N LEU A 62 -7.79 -11.06 7.54
CA LEU A 62 -7.78 -12.28 6.75
C LEU A 62 -6.44 -12.42 6.05
N ILE A 63 -5.93 -13.64 5.94
CA ILE A 63 -4.78 -14.01 5.10
C ILE A 63 -5.30 -14.99 4.06
N GLN A 64 -5.10 -14.68 2.79
CA GLN A 64 -5.38 -15.56 1.68
C GLN A 64 -4.11 -16.23 1.21
N ILE A 65 -4.11 -17.54 1.09
CA ILE A 65 -2.97 -18.30 0.56
C ILE A 65 -3.45 -19.32 -0.45
N THR A 66 -2.84 -19.31 -1.62
CA THR A 66 -3.00 -20.36 -2.63
C THR A 66 -1.68 -21.10 -2.79
N ILE A 67 -1.76 -22.42 -2.72
CA ILE A 67 -0.70 -23.38 -3.06
C ILE A 67 -1.22 -24.36 -4.11
N PRO A 68 -0.40 -25.23 -4.69
CA PRO A 68 -0.87 -26.23 -5.66
C PRO A 68 -2.08 -27.03 -5.14
N GLY A 69 -3.25 -26.86 -5.78
CA GLY A 69 -4.48 -27.56 -5.46
C GLY A 69 -5.30 -27.07 -4.29
N GLN A 70 -4.88 -26.02 -3.58
CA GLN A 70 -5.59 -25.48 -2.42
C GLN A 70 -5.66 -23.95 -2.43
N ASP A 71 -6.86 -23.39 -2.24
CA ASP A 71 -7.10 -21.97 -1.93
C ASP A 71 -7.58 -21.86 -0.49
N VAL A 72 -6.78 -21.30 0.39
CA VAL A 72 -7.00 -21.29 1.82
C VAL A 72 -7.20 -19.87 2.34
N LEU A 73 -8.15 -19.71 3.25
CA LEU A 73 -8.38 -18.48 4.02
C LEU A 73 -8.01 -18.76 5.47
N ILE A 74 -7.17 -17.93 6.07
CA ILE A 74 -6.76 -18.05 7.47
C ILE A 74 -7.31 -16.86 8.23
N ASP A 75 -7.93 -17.12 9.39
CA ASP A 75 -8.51 -16.10 10.27
C ASP A 75 -7.57 -15.68 11.41
N PRO A 76 -6.80 -14.60 11.27
CA PRO A 76 -5.95 -14.11 12.35
C PRO A 76 -6.75 -13.66 13.60
N LEU A 77 -8.04 -13.31 13.40
CA LEU A 77 -8.90 -12.85 14.49
C LEU A 77 -9.34 -14.00 15.43
N ALA A 78 -9.17 -15.24 15.00
CA ALA A 78 -9.41 -16.43 15.86
C ALA A 78 -8.33 -16.62 16.96
N GLY A 79 -7.27 -15.81 16.93
CA GLY A 79 -6.21 -15.86 17.95
C GLY A 79 -5.16 -16.95 17.70
N LEU A 80 -4.98 -17.37 16.45
CA LEU A 80 -4.02 -18.39 16.03
C LEU A 80 -2.57 -17.93 16.24
N ASP A 81 -1.68 -18.86 16.57
CA ASP A 81 -0.23 -18.63 16.53
C ASP A 81 0.28 -18.76 15.08
N LEU A 82 0.55 -17.62 14.46
CA LEU A 82 0.98 -17.53 13.05
C LEU A 82 2.51 -17.71 12.87
N ASN A 83 3.30 -17.89 13.92
CA ASN A 83 4.76 -17.93 13.83
C ASN A 83 5.26 -19.04 12.89
N ASN A 84 4.69 -20.24 12.98
CA ASN A 84 5.05 -21.35 12.11
C ASN A 84 4.63 -21.09 10.64
N LEU A 85 3.49 -20.45 10.41
CA LEU A 85 3.06 -20.03 9.08
C LEU A 85 4.05 -19.04 8.46
N PHE A 86 4.45 -18.01 9.19
CA PHE A 86 5.42 -17.02 8.73
C PHE A 86 6.80 -17.62 8.47
N ALA A 87 7.24 -18.56 9.32
CA ALA A 87 8.47 -19.30 9.09
C ALA A 87 8.40 -20.15 7.81
N ALA A 88 7.26 -20.78 7.53
CA ALA A 88 7.04 -21.52 6.29
C ALA A 88 7.03 -20.61 5.06
N LEU A 89 6.28 -19.51 5.10
CA LEU A 89 6.23 -18.52 4.02
C LEU A 89 7.62 -17.99 3.65
N ASN A 90 8.49 -17.76 4.63
CA ASN A 90 9.85 -17.27 4.39
C ASN A 90 10.79 -18.26 3.69
N ARG A 91 10.38 -19.52 3.51
CA ARG A 91 11.11 -20.49 2.67
C ARG A 91 10.81 -20.35 1.17
N HIS A 92 9.73 -19.64 0.83
CA HIS A 92 9.26 -19.45 -0.55
C HIS A 92 9.60 -18.08 -1.13
N THR A 93 9.51 -17.96 -2.46
CA THR A 93 9.23 -16.68 -3.11
C THR A 93 7.72 -16.50 -3.17
N ILE A 94 7.19 -15.57 -2.38
CA ILE A 94 5.74 -15.37 -2.26
C ILE A 94 5.23 -14.58 -3.46
N LEU A 95 4.23 -15.10 -4.16
CA LEU A 95 3.59 -14.41 -5.28
C LEU A 95 2.53 -13.45 -4.73
N MET A 96 2.62 -12.18 -5.09
CA MET A 96 1.75 -11.11 -4.57
C MET A 96 1.36 -10.13 -5.67
N HIS A 97 0.38 -9.26 -5.37
CA HIS A 97 -0.04 -8.19 -6.26
C HIS A 97 -0.15 -6.86 -5.52
N GLY A 98 0.82 -5.95 -5.72
CA GLY A 98 0.83 -4.66 -5.04
C GLY A 98 1.09 -4.77 -3.54
N ALA A 99 2.11 -5.53 -3.16
CA ALA A 99 2.39 -6.02 -1.81
C ALA A 99 2.80 -4.94 -0.77
N ASP A 100 2.85 -3.66 -1.14
CA ASP A 100 3.34 -2.59 -0.25
C ASP A 100 2.48 -2.42 1.02
N TYR A 101 1.16 -2.60 0.90
CA TYR A 101 0.24 -2.54 2.02
C TYR A 101 0.35 -3.78 2.91
N ASP A 102 0.42 -4.98 2.30
CA ASP A 102 0.50 -6.26 3.02
C ASP A 102 1.78 -6.38 3.85
N VAL A 103 2.94 -6.03 3.26
CA VAL A 103 4.23 -6.01 3.96
C VAL A 103 4.16 -5.10 5.19
N ARG A 104 3.58 -3.91 5.05
CA ARG A 104 3.41 -2.96 6.15
C ARG A 104 2.45 -3.49 7.23
N LEU A 105 1.34 -4.10 6.82
CA LEU A 105 0.34 -4.67 7.72
C LEU A 105 0.92 -5.84 8.54
N PHE A 106 1.67 -6.73 7.89
CA PHE A 106 2.39 -7.81 8.57
C PHE A 106 3.44 -7.28 9.53
N LYS A 107 4.24 -6.31 9.12
CA LYS A 107 5.28 -5.72 9.98
C LYS A 107 4.68 -5.06 11.22
N LEU A 108 3.58 -4.31 11.06
CA LEU A 108 2.91 -3.60 12.16
C LEU A 108 2.22 -4.57 13.15
N GLY A 109 1.55 -5.60 12.64
CA GLY A 109 0.72 -6.47 13.46
C GLY A 109 1.45 -7.69 14.02
N HIS A 110 2.48 -8.18 13.31
CA HIS A 110 3.09 -9.50 13.59
C HIS A 110 4.61 -9.50 13.53
N ASP A 111 5.25 -8.36 13.31
CA ASP A 111 6.70 -8.24 13.09
C ASP A 111 7.25 -9.17 11.98
N PHE A 112 6.37 -9.57 11.06
CA PHE A 112 6.72 -10.43 9.94
C PHE A 112 7.13 -9.59 8.72
N VAL A 113 8.22 -10.00 8.07
CA VAL A 113 8.71 -9.44 6.82
C VAL A 113 9.02 -10.60 5.86
N PRO A 114 8.41 -10.64 4.67
CA PRO A 114 8.71 -11.68 3.69
C PRO A 114 10.14 -11.54 3.16
N ASN A 115 10.86 -12.66 3.10
CA ASN A 115 12.25 -12.67 2.61
C ASN A 115 12.33 -12.39 1.11
N ARG A 116 11.41 -12.93 0.32
CA ARG A 116 11.39 -12.80 -1.13
C ARG A 116 9.96 -12.78 -1.64
N ILE A 117 9.66 -11.84 -2.54
CA ILE A 117 8.37 -11.75 -3.20
C ILE A 117 8.54 -11.69 -4.72
N PHE A 118 7.49 -12.06 -5.45
CA PHE A 118 7.30 -11.70 -6.85
C PHE A 118 6.01 -10.86 -6.94
N ASP A 119 6.15 -9.56 -7.17
CA ASP A 119 5.02 -8.65 -7.27
C ASP A 119 4.56 -8.49 -8.72
N THR A 120 3.34 -8.92 -9.03
CA THR A 120 2.78 -8.89 -10.38
C THR A 120 2.44 -7.47 -10.87
N MET A 121 2.17 -6.52 -9.95
CA MET A 121 1.97 -5.12 -10.32
C MET A 121 3.28 -4.48 -10.79
N LEU A 122 4.38 -4.71 -10.06
CA LEU A 122 5.72 -4.25 -10.47
C LEU A 122 6.14 -4.89 -11.79
N ALA A 123 5.89 -6.20 -11.96
CA ALA A 123 6.17 -6.90 -13.21
C ALA A 123 5.42 -6.28 -14.40
N ALA A 124 4.11 -6.03 -14.25
CA ALA A 124 3.30 -5.40 -15.28
C ALA A 124 3.80 -3.99 -15.66
N ARG A 125 4.18 -3.18 -14.69
CA ARG A 125 4.74 -1.85 -14.93
C ARG A 125 6.07 -1.92 -15.69
N LEU A 126 6.94 -2.83 -15.31
CA LEU A 126 8.23 -3.04 -15.97
C LEU A 126 8.10 -3.64 -17.37
N THR A 127 7.00 -4.31 -17.70
CA THR A 127 6.73 -4.78 -19.06
C THR A 127 6.05 -3.74 -19.94
N GLY A 128 5.73 -2.55 -19.41
CA GLY A 128 5.24 -1.40 -20.16
C GLY A 128 3.74 -1.15 -20.06
N ARG A 129 3.04 -1.83 -19.14
CA ARG A 129 1.59 -1.68 -18.98
C ARG A 129 1.24 -0.39 -18.24
N THR A 130 0.19 0.28 -18.71
CA THR A 130 -0.39 1.47 -18.07
C THR A 130 -1.56 1.11 -17.16
N SER A 131 -2.18 -0.06 -17.36
CA SER A 131 -3.23 -0.63 -16.50
C SER A 131 -2.69 -1.90 -15.86
N PHE A 132 -2.48 -1.87 -14.57
CA PHE A 132 -1.75 -2.92 -13.85
C PHE A 132 -2.51 -3.45 -12.60
N GLY A 133 -3.80 -3.15 -12.47
CA GLY A 133 -4.63 -3.75 -11.40
C GLY A 133 -4.94 -5.23 -11.71
N LEU A 134 -5.04 -6.07 -10.68
CA LEU A 134 -5.19 -7.52 -10.77
C LEU A 134 -6.31 -7.95 -11.73
N SER A 135 -7.52 -7.38 -11.59
CA SER A 135 -8.66 -7.70 -12.47
C SER A 135 -8.35 -7.43 -13.95
N HIS A 136 -7.63 -6.34 -14.25
CA HIS A 136 -7.24 -6.02 -15.64
C HIS A 136 -6.22 -7.02 -16.17
N LEU A 137 -5.20 -7.34 -15.38
CA LEU A 137 -4.16 -8.30 -15.78
C LEU A 137 -4.72 -9.72 -15.93
N CYS A 138 -5.62 -10.15 -15.05
CA CYS A 138 -6.30 -11.44 -15.19
C CYS A 138 -7.15 -11.49 -16.47
N GLN A 139 -7.85 -10.42 -16.80
CA GLN A 139 -8.61 -10.35 -18.06
C GLN A 139 -7.69 -10.38 -19.27
N GLU A 140 -6.60 -9.61 -19.26
CA GLU A 140 -5.65 -9.51 -20.38
C GLU A 140 -4.92 -10.83 -20.65
N PHE A 141 -4.36 -11.42 -19.60
CA PHE A 141 -3.48 -12.61 -19.75
C PHE A 141 -4.20 -13.94 -19.69
N LEU A 142 -5.29 -14.01 -18.91
CA LEU A 142 -5.95 -15.27 -18.59
C LEU A 142 -7.38 -15.36 -19.15
N GLY A 143 -7.94 -14.24 -19.62
CA GLY A 143 -9.34 -14.15 -20.03
C GLY A 143 -10.34 -14.30 -18.87
N VAL A 144 -9.87 -14.09 -17.62
CA VAL A 144 -10.67 -14.22 -16.40
C VAL A 144 -11.15 -12.84 -15.94
N GLU A 145 -12.46 -12.71 -15.74
CA GLU A 145 -13.08 -11.51 -15.21
C GLU A 145 -13.26 -11.65 -13.68
N LEU A 146 -12.65 -10.73 -12.92
CA LEU A 146 -12.72 -10.69 -11.45
C LEU A 146 -13.74 -9.64 -10.98
N GLU A 147 -14.67 -10.05 -10.13
CA GLU A 147 -15.63 -9.14 -9.50
C GLU A 147 -14.96 -8.30 -8.40
N LYS A 148 -15.31 -7.00 -8.32
CA LYS A 148 -14.78 -6.05 -7.31
C LYS A 148 -15.77 -5.79 -6.16
N THR A 149 -16.67 -6.71 -5.88
CA THR A 149 -17.83 -6.47 -5.01
C THR A 149 -17.48 -6.33 -3.52
N SER A 150 -16.43 -6.98 -3.03
CA SER A 150 -16.11 -7.05 -1.60
C SER A 150 -14.91 -6.21 -1.16
N GLN A 151 -14.25 -5.47 -2.06
CA GLN A 151 -13.05 -4.67 -1.77
C GLN A 151 -13.19 -3.69 -0.57
N LYS A 152 -14.41 -3.21 -0.28
CA LYS A 152 -14.68 -2.29 0.84
C LYS A 152 -15.52 -2.93 1.95
N ALA A 153 -15.58 -4.26 1.98
CA ALA A 153 -16.33 -4.99 2.99
C ALA A 153 -15.75 -4.78 4.39
N ASN A 154 -16.54 -5.07 5.41
CA ASN A 154 -16.04 -5.13 6.78
C ASN A 154 -15.37 -6.48 7.03
N TRP A 155 -14.09 -6.57 6.76
CA TRP A 155 -13.34 -7.81 6.89
C TRP A 155 -13.18 -8.35 8.32
N ALA A 156 -13.51 -7.55 9.33
CA ALA A 156 -13.61 -8.00 10.71
C ALA A 156 -14.95 -8.71 11.04
N GLN A 157 -15.91 -8.73 10.10
CA GLN A 157 -17.18 -9.41 10.28
C GLN A 157 -16.98 -10.94 10.30
N ARG A 158 -17.68 -11.62 11.22
CA ARG A 158 -17.73 -13.08 11.26
C ARG A 158 -19.19 -13.54 11.43
N PRO A 159 -19.57 -14.65 10.78
CA PRO A 159 -18.82 -15.34 9.73
C PRO A 159 -18.64 -14.47 8.49
N LEU A 160 -17.63 -14.79 7.67
CA LEU A 160 -17.50 -14.21 6.33
C LEU A 160 -18.72 -14.62 5.48
N THR A 161 -19.11 -13.79 4.55
CA THR A 161 -20.12 -14.18 3.55
C THR A 161 -19.47 -14.95 2.41
N GLU A 162 -20.21 -15.81 1.73
CA GLU A 162 -19.74 -16.56 0.54
C GLU A 162 -19.09 -15.62 -0.50
N LYS A 163 -19.67 -14.43 -0.70
CA LYS A 163 -19.11 -13.42 -1.62
C LYS A 163 -17.75 -12.87 -1.16
N MET A 164 -17.57 -12.69 0.15
CA MET A 164 -16.28 -12.26 0.70
C MET A 164 -15.23 -13.36 0.55
N GLU A 165 -15.61 -14.61 0.85
CA GLU A 165 -14.69 -15.74 0.70
C GLU A 165 -14.26 -15.94 -0.76
N GLU A 166 -15.21 -15.91 -1.71
CA GLU A 166 -14.89 -16.04 -3.13
C GLU A 166 -14.04 -14.89 -3.64
N TYR A 167 -14.34 -13.65 -3.22
CA TYR A 167 -13.51 -12.49 -3.54
C TYR A 167 -12.07 -12.70 -3.05
N ALA A 168 -11.90 -13.03 -1.77
CA ALA A 168 -10.59 -13.22 -1.15
C ALA A 168 -9.77 -14.35 -1.80
N ARG A 169 -10.42 -15.46 -2.17
CA ARG A 169 -9.75 -16.57 -2.89
C ARG A 169 -9.31 -16.14 -4.28
N ASN A 170 -10.08 -15.31 -4.96
CA ASN A 170 -9.76 -14.85 -6.31
C ASN A 170 -8.53 -13.91 -6.35
N ASP A 171 -8.21 -13.22 -5.25
CA ASP A 171 -7.05 -12.35 -5.18
C ASP A 171 -5.71 -13.11 -5.21
N THR A 172 -5.70 -14.41 -4.87
CA THR A 172 -4.50 -15.27 -4.92
C THR A 172 -4.55 -16.39 -5.97
N ARG A 173 -5.74 -16.94 -6.25
CA ARG A 173 -5.95 -18.11 -7.14
C ARG A 173 -5.32 -17.95 -8.52
N HIS A 174 -5.33 -16.76 -9.07
CA HIS A 174 -4.87 -16.46 -10.41
C HIS A 174 -3.43 -15.93 -10.49
N LEU A 175 -2.76 -15.77 -9.35
CA LEU A 175 -1.42 -15.17 -9.34
C LEU A 175 -0.37 -16.07 -10.01
N ARG A 176 -0.42 -17.40 -9.81
CA ARG A 176 0.59 -18.31 -10.40
C ARG A 176 0.63 -18.23 -11.93
N PRO A 177 -0.48 -18.43 -12.67
CA PRO A 177 -0.45 -18.32 -14.13
C PRO A 177 -0.12 -16.90 -14.61
N LEU A 178 -0.56 -15.87 -13.88
CA LEU A 178 -0.20 -14.49 -14.19
C LEU A 178 1.31 -14.22 -14.03
N VAL A 179 1.92 -14.77 -12.98
CA VAL A 179 3.38 -14.70 -12.74
C VAL A 179 4.13 -15.38 -13.87
N GLU A 180 3.70 -16.56 -14.33
CA GLU A 180 4.35 -17.27 -15.43
C GLU A 180 4.36 -16.44 -16.72
N ALA A 181 3.22 -15.83 -17.06
CA ALA A 181 3.11 -14.98 -18.24
C ALA A 181 4.00 -13.73 -18.12
N LEU A 182 3.91 -12.99 -17.00
CA LEU A 182 4.70 -11.78 -16.78
C LEU A 182 6.21 -12.07 -16.66
N ARG A 183 6.59 -13.18 -16.04
CA ARG A 183 8.00 -13.63 -15.96
C ARG A 183 8.57 -13.90 -17.33
N GLY A 184 7.79 -14.55 -18.22
CA GLY A 184 8.18 -14.78 -19.61
C GLY A 184 8.46 -13.46 -20.35
N GLU A 185 7.61 -12.46 -20.19
CA GLU A 185 7.80 -11.13 -20.79
C GLU A 185 9.01 -10.38 -20.19
N LEU A 186 9.17 -10.41 -18.86
CA LEU A 186 10.33 -9.81 -18.20
C LEU A 186 11.63 -10.44 -18.70
N GLN A 187 11.65 -11.75 -18.86
CA GLN A 187 12.81 -12.48 -19.38
C GLN A 187 13.10 -12.10 -20.83
N ALA A 188 12.09 -12.07 -21.69
CA ALA A 188 12.23 -11.67 -23.10
C ALA A 188 12.75 -10.22 -23.24
N LYS A 189 12.42 -9.34 -22.29
CA LYS A 189 12.87 -7.94 -22.24
C LYS A 189 14.17 -7.75 -21.45
N GLY A 190 14.76 -8.80 -20.84
CA GLY A 190 15.97 -8.71 -20.01
C GLY A 190 15.77 -7.96 -18.68
N ARG A 191 14.56 -7.93 -18.13
CA ARG A 191 14.19 -7.10 -16.95
C ARG A 191 13.90 -7.89 -15.67
N LEU A 192 14.23 -9.18 -15.64
CA LEU A 192 13.99 -10.02 -14.43
C LEU A 192 14.78 -9.50 -13.22
N ASP A 193 16.03 -9.08 -13.41
CA ASP A 193 16.85 -8.53 -12.36
C ASP A 193 16.32 -7.17 -11.85
N TRP A 194 15.83 -6.33 -12.75
CA TRP A 194 15.15 -5.07 -12.37
C TRP A 194 13.94 -5.33 -11.49
N HIS A 195 13.13 -6.32 -11.88
CA HIS A 195 11.96 -6.70 -11.09
C HIS A 195 12.35 -7.22 -9.70
N ALA A 196 13.40 -8.05 -9.61
CA ALA A 196 13.89 -8.55 -8.33
C ALA A 196 14.35 -7.39 -7.41
N GLN A 197 15.14 -6.45 -7.94
CA GLN A 197 15.57 -5.26 -7.21
C GLN A 197 14.40 -4.38 -6.75
N GLU A 198 13.35 -4.22 -7.57
CA GLU A 198 12.15 -3.48 -7.20
C GLU A 198 11.36 -4.19 -6.09
N CYS A 199 11.24 -5.51 -6.13
CA CYS A 199 10.61 -6.30 -5.08
C CYS A 199 11.37 -6.18 -3.75
N ASP A 200 12.70 -6.29 -3.78
CA ASP A 200 13.55 -6.12 -2.59
C ASP A 200 13.41 -4.71 -2.01
N ARG A 201 13.36 -3.69 -2.87
CA ARG A 201 13.11 -2.30 -2.46
C ARG A 201 11.73 -2.14 -1.83
N LEU A 202 10.69 -2.70 -2.46
CA LEU A 202 9.31 -2.65 -1.92
C LEU A 202 9.28 -3.23 -0.51
N VAL A 203 9.83 -4.42 -0.30
CA VAL A 203 9.87 -5.07 1.02
C VAL A 203 10.64 -4.21 2.03
N ARG A 204 11.85 -3.77 1.69
CA ARG A 204 12.67 -2.93 2.58
C ARG A 204 11.96 -1.64 2.98
N ASP A 205 11.41 -0.91 2.00
CA ASP A 205 10.82 0.41 2.23
C ASP A 205 9.52 0.35 3.06
N ASN A 206 8.79 -0.77 2.99
CA ASN A 206 7.55 -1.00 3.73
C ASN A 206 7.71 -1.79 5.04
N SER A 207 8.89 -2.37 5.30
CA SER A 207 9.20 -3.05 6.55
C SER A 207 9.82 -2.14 7.62
N VAL A 208 10.19 -0.92 7.27
CA VAL A 208 10.74 0.05 8.21
C VAL A 208 9.61 0.84 8.84
N LEU A 209 9.39 0.62 10.14
CA LEU A 209 8.49 1.44 10.93
C LEU A 209 9.17 2.78 11.21
N ARG A 210 8.68 3.85 10.56
CA ARG A 210 9.16 5.21 10.86
C ARG A 210 8.68 5.60 12.25
N GLU A 211 9.59 6.06 13.09
CA GLU A 211 9.21 6.71 14.34
C GLU A 211 8.31 7.91 14.02
N VAL A 212 7.16 7.92 14.64
CA VAL A 212 6.18 8.99 14.46
C VAL A 212 6.60 10.14 15.36
N ASP A 213 7.08 11.25 14.77
CA ASP A 213 7.37 12.47 15.53
C ASP A 213 6.05 13.01 16.14
N PRO A 214 5.91 13.00 17.48
CA PRO A 214 4.71 13.45 18.16
C PRO A 214 4.40 14.92 17.91
N ASP A 215 5.40 15.72 17.57
CA ASP A 215 5.25 17.14 17.27
C ASP A 215 4.84 17.41 15.81
N GLN A 216 4.91 16.42 14.94
CA GLN A 216 4.55 16.53 13.52
C GLN A 216 3.31 15.72 13.14
N VAL A 217 2.98 14.65 13.86
CA VAL A 217 1.90 13.71 13.50
C VAL A 217 0.52 14.36 13.33
N TRP A 218 0.27 15.44 14.05
CA TRP A 218 -1.00 16.18 14.01
C TRP A 218 -1.05 17.22 12.86
N ARG A 219 0.05 17.44 12.15
CA ARG A 219 0.13 18.35 11.00
C ARG A 219 -0.46 17.72 9.75
N ILE A 220 -1.76 17.71 9.66
CA ILE A 220 -2.50 17.15 8.52
C ILE A 220 -2.41 18.05 7.28
N LYS A 221 -2.80 17.51 6.11
CA LYS A 221 -2.88 18.26 4.85
C LYS A 221 -3.71 19.54 5.05
N GLY A 222 -3.15 20.69 4.66
CA GLY A 222 -3.75 21.99 4.82
C GLY A 222 -3.27 22.77 6.07
N SER A 223 -2.58 22.12 7.02
CA SER A 223 -2.07 22.79 8.23
C SER A 223 -0.99 23.85 7.95
N ALA A 224 -0.25 23.73 6.85
CA ALA A 224 0.84 24.65 6.49
C ALA A 224 0.38 26.10 6.28
N ARG A 225 -0.94 26.33 6.03
CA ARG A 225 -1.52 27.68 5.86
C ARG A 225 -2.01 28.29 7.16
N LEU A 226 -2.04 27.53 8.24
CA LEU A 226 -2.54 27.97 9.54
C LEU A 226 -1.48 28.78 10.29
N GLU A 227 -1.94 29.82 10.99
CA GLU A 227 -1.11 30.61 11.89
C GLU A 227 -0.92 29.88 13.24
N PRO A 228 0.07 30.24 14.07
CA PRO A 228 0.42 29.55 15.31
C PRO A 228 -0.77 29.27 16.24
N ARG A 229 -1.68 30.22 16.40
CA ARG A 229 -2.89 30.06 17.23
C ARG A 229 -3.83 28.98 16.68
N ALA A 230 -4.02 28.96 15.37
CA ALA A 230 -4.85 27.94 14.72
C ALA A 230 -4.17 26.56 14.74
N LEU A 231 -2.84 26.51 14.66
CA LEU A 231 -2.07 25.27 14.83
C LEU A 231 -2.23 24.70 16.24
N ALA A 232 -2.27 25.54 17.28
CA ALA A 232 -2.54 25.08 18.64
C ALA A 232 -3.94 24.45 18.75
N VAL A 233 -4.97 25.05 18.12
CA VAL A 233 -6.31 24.47 18.06
C VAL A 233 -6.32 23.17 17.26
N LEU A 234 -5.62 23.10 16.12
CA LEU A 234 -5.52 21.88 15.31
C LEU A 234 -4.90 20.72 16.10
N ARG A 235 -3.84 20.99 16.86
CA ARG A 235 -3.17 20.00 17.71
C ARG A 235 -4.13 19.42 18.76
N GLU A 236 -4.89 20.28 19.45
CA GLU A 236 -5.91 19.86 20.42
C GLU A 236 -7.01 18.99 19.77
N LEU A 237 -7.54 19.44 18.64
CA LEU A 237 -8.55 18.70 17.88
C LEU A 237 -8.04 17.34 17.41
N TRP A 238 -6.79 17.26 16.95
CA TRP A 238 -6.18 16.01 16.48
C TRP A 238 -6.03 15.02 17.64
N HIS A 239 -5.46 15.41 18.77
CA HIS A 239 -5.31 14.52 19.92
C HIS A 239 -6.65 14.02 20.46
N TRP A 240 -7.65 14.89 20.55
CA TRP A 240 -8.99 14.50 20.92
C TRP A 240 -9.57 13.50 19.90
N ARG A 241 -9.47 13.79 18.63
CA ARG A 241 -9.99 12.92 17.57
C ARG A 241 -9.36 11.53 17.62
N GLU A 242 -8.04 11.42 17.74
CA GLU A 242 -7.33 10.15 17.83
C GLU A 242 -7.78 9.34 19.06
N LYS A 243 -7.91 10.00 20.22
CA LYS A 243 -8.41 9.36 21.44
C LYS A 243 -9.84 8.85 21.27
N GLU A 244 -10.72 9.67 20.71
CA GLU A 244 -12.12 9.29 20.47
C GLU A 244 -12.24 8.18 19.41
N ALA A 245 -11.42 8.21 18.36
CA ALA A 245 -11.35 7.18 17.33
C ALA A 245 -10.98 5.82 17.93
N ARG A 246 -9.90 5.75 18.73
CA ARG A 246 -9.50 4.53 19.45
C ARG A 246 -10.60 4.05 20.41
N ARG A 247 -11.16 4.96 21.21
CA ARG A 247 -12.22 4.62 22.17
C ARG A 247 -13.45 4.01 21.49
N ARG A 248 -13.74 4.42 20.27
CA ARG A 248 -14.90 3.99 19.48
C ARG A 248 -14.59 2.85 18.53
N ASN A 249 -13.35 2.48 18.40
CA ASN A 249 -12.90 1.56 17.35
C ASN A 249 -13.43 2.00 15.98
N ARG A 250 -13.24 3.28 15.63
CA ARG A 250 -13.73 3.86 14.36
C ARG A 250 -12.64 4.71 13.73
N PRO A 251 -12.46 4.66 12.40
CA PRO A 251 -11.51 5.50 11.70
C PRO A 251 -11.63 6.98 12.05
N PRO A 252 -10.53 7.72 12.26
CA PRO A 252 -10.55 9.10 12.71
C PRO A 252 -11.39 10.04 11.85
N PHE A 253 -11.47 9.81 10.53
CA PHE A 253 -12.26 10.64 9.62
C PHE A 253 -13.78 10.54 9.84
N PHE A 254 -14.29 9.46 10.47
CA PHE A 254 -15.68 9.34 10.91
C PHE A 254 -15.95 10.10 12.21
N ILE A 255 -14.92 10.38 13.00
CA ILE A 255 -15.06 11.20 14.22
C ILE A 255 -15.14 12.69 13.86
N LEU A 256 -14.14 13.16 13.10
CA LEU A 256 -14.08 14.51 12.56
C LEU A 256 -13.17 14.53 11.32
N SER A 257 -13.72 14.98 10.20
CA SER A 257 -12.95 15.00 8.95
C SER A 257 -11.76 15.97 9.01
N PRO A 258 -10.65 15.70 8.28
CA PRO A 258 -9.52 16.61 8.19
C PRO A 258 -9.92 18.03 7.76
N ASP A 259 -10.82 18.17 6.78
CA ASP A 259 -11.29 19.46 6.29
C ASP A 259 -12.08 20.25 7.36
N ALA A 260 -12.91 19.56 8.16
CA ALA A 260 -13.60 20.22 9.26
C ALA A 260 -12.63 20.67 10.33
N MET A 261 -11.60 19.87 10.66
CA MET A 261 -10.56 20.27 11.60
C MET A 261 -9.83 21.55 11.16
N ILE A 262 -9.43 21.61 9.89
CA ILE A 262 -8.76 22.80 9.33
C ILE A 262 -9.68 24.02 9.44
N LYS A 263 -10.93 23.92 8.98
CA LYS A 263 -11.90 25.05 9.04
C LYS A 263 -12.16 25.53 10.46
N ILE A 264 -12.34 24.61 11.41
CA ILE A 264 -12.52 24.95 12.83
C ILE A 264 -11.27 25.65 13.37
N SER A 265 -10.08 25.17 13.02
CA SER A 265 -8.83 25.81 13.45
C SER A 265 -8.65 27.20 12.86
N GLU A 266 -9.03 27.43 11.59
CA GLU A 266 -9.01 28.73 10.93
C GLU A 266 -9.87 29.76 11.66
N SER A 267 -11.00 29.36 12.25
CA SER A 267 -11.85 30.28 13.03
C SER A 267 -11.16 30.87 14.26
N ALA A 268 -10.09 30.21 14.73
CA ALA A 268 -9.30 30.75 15.85
C ALA A 268 -8.45 31.97 15.47
N GLN A 269 -8.11 32.12 14.19
CA GLN A 269 -7.37 33.30 13.68
C GLN A 269 -8.26 34.52 13.55
N THR A 270 -9.53 34.32 13.17
CA THR A 270 -10.46 35.42 12.90
C THR A 270 -11.31 35.78 14.12
N GLY A 271 -11.21 35.03 15.22
CA GLY A 271 -12.09 35.19 16.37
C GLY A 271 -13.54 34.81 16.11
N SER A 272 -13.84 34.22 14.95
CA SER A 272 -15.19 33.86 14.50
C SER A 272 -15.77 32.75 15.35
N ASP A 273 -17.12 32.69 15.41
CA ASP A 273 -17.82 31.54 16.00
C ASP A 273 -17.67 30.30 15.11
N ALA A 274 -17.13 29.25 15.70
CA ALA A 274 -16.94 27.96 15.02
C ALA A 274 -18.16 27.04 15.10
N SER A 275 -19.25 27.44 15.78
CA SER A 275 -20.43 26.59 16.03
C SER A 275 -21.05 26.08 14.74
N GLY A 276 -21.07 26.92 13.69
CA GLY A 276 -21.58 26.57 12.37
C GLY A 276 -20.66 25.63 11.55
N LEU A 277 -19.38 25.51 11.94
CA LEU A 277 -18.39 24.65 11.28
C LEU A 277 -18.38 23.23 11.83
N ILE A 278 -18.94 23.01 13.02
CA ILE A 278 -19.06 21.69 13.63
C ILE A 278 -20.17 20.94 12.92
N PRO A 279 -19.97 19.69 12.43
CA PRO A 279 -20.98 18.94 11.69
C PRO A 279 -22.30 18.86 12.45
N ARG A 280 -23.41 19.24 11.82
CA ARG A 280 -24.75 19.30 12.44
C ARG A 280 -25.22 17.97 13.03
N ARG A 281 -24.83 16.85 12.42
CA ARG A 281 -25.17 15.48 12.86
C ARG A 281 -24.26 14.95 13.98
N MET A 282 -23.25 15.74 14.41
CA MET A 282 -22.37 15.33 15.50
C MET A 282 -23.13 15.27 16.82
N PRO A 283 -23.02 14.17 17.61
CA PRO A 283 -23.63 14.08 18.93
C PRO A 283 -23.19 15.21 19.86
N GLU A 284 -24.10 15.69 20.73
CA GLU A 284 -23.90 16.86 21.56
C GLU A 284 -22.65 16.76 22.47
N HIS A 285 -22.38 15.60 23.06
CA HIS A 285 -21.17 15.39 23.87
C HIS A 285 -19.89 15.62 23.09
N ARG A 286 -19.83 15.22 21.80
CA ARG A 286 -18.66 15.47 20.93
C ARG A 286 -18.57 16.93 20.50
N ARG A 287 -19.72 17.59 20.26
CA ARG A 287 -19.74 19.02 19.96
C ARG A 287 -19.11 19.83 21.11
N ARG A 288 -19.45 19.48 22.36
CA ARG A 288 -18.83 20.09 23.57
C ARG A 288 -17.33 19.82 23.63
N GLU A 289 -16.87 18.62 23.28
CA GLU A 289 -15.44 18.32 23.22
C GLU A 289 -14.70 19.16 22.16
N VAL A 290 -15.28 19.28 20.95
CA VAL A 290 -14.71 20.16 19.91
C VAL A 290 -14.64 21.62 20.39
N GLN A 291 -15.68 22.12 21.05
CA GLN A 291 -15.67 23.46 21.63
C GLN A 291 -14.62 23.60 22.73
N ARG A 292 -14.43 22.54 23.54
CA ARG A 292 -13.37 22.51 24.56
C ARG A 292 -11.99 22.57 23.92
N CYS A 293 -11.72 21.79 22.88
CA CYS A 293 -10.46 21.82 22.12
C CYS A 293 -10.21 23.23 21.54
N LEU A 294 -11.24 23.85 20.97
CA LEU A 294 -11.15 25.21 20.46
C LEU A 294 -10.79 26.22 21.57
N LYS A 295 -11.45 26.12 22.72
CA LYS A 295 -11.16 26.97 23.90
C LYS A 295 -9.75 26.75 24.40
N ASN A 296 -9.33 25.50 24.57
CA ASN A 296 -7.99 25.15 25.05
C ASN A 296 -6.91 25.69 24.10
N GLY A 297 -7.04 25.39 22.80
CA GLY A 297 -6.07 25.84 21.80
C GLY A 297 -5.99 27.37 21.69
N ARG A 298 -7.11 28.08 21.88
CA ARG A 298 -7.13 29.56 21.97
C ARG A 298 -6.45 30.10 23.23
N ALA A 299 -6.45 29.35 24.32
CA ALA A 299 -5.88 29.74 25.61
C ALA A 299 -4.38 29.41 25.71
N VAL A 300 -3.78 28.69 24.78
CA VAL A 300 -2.34 28.40 24.77
C VAL A 300 -1.57 29.70 24.74
N PRO A 301 -0.57 29.95 25.63
CA PRO A 301 0.31 31.11 25.56
C PRO A 301 0.93 31.25 24.16
N GLU A 302 1.19 32.49 23.73
CA GLU A 302 1.72 32.74 22.39
C GLU A 302 3.09 32.10 22.19
N SER A 303 3.92 32.08 23.24
CA SER A 303 5.23 31.43 23.30
C SER A 303 5.16 29.91 23.09
N ASP A 304 4.02 29.25 23.43
CA ASP A 304 3.84 27.81 23.44
C ASP A 304 3.02 27.35 22.23
N CYS A 305 2.58 28.27 21.38
CA CYS A 305 1.92 27.97 20.14
C CYS A 305 2.89 27.28 19.17
N PRO A 306 2.46 26.21 18.47
CA PRO A 306 3.29 25.55 17.47
C PRO A 306 3.75 26.56 16.40
N GLU A 307 5.02 26.52 16.06
CA GLU A 307 5.53 27.33 14.97
C GLU A 307 4.89 27.00 13.64
N LYS A 308 4.69 28.01 12.81
CA LYS A 308 4.26 27.81 11.43
C LYS A 308 5.33 27.03 10.69
N HIS A 309 4.93 25.93 10.04
CA HIS A 309 5.86 25.21 9.19
C HIS A 309 6.31 26.12 8.04
N ARG A 310 7.52 26.63 8.17
CA ARG A 310 8.16 27.32 7.06
C ARG A 310 8.80 26.26 6.18
N PRO A 311 8.34 26.10 4.92
CA PRO A 311 9.09 25.25 4.02
C PRO A 311 10.54 25.72 4.03
N PRO A 312 11.52 24.82 4.01
CA PRO A 312 12.91 25.22 3.92
C PRO A 312 13.04 26.21 2.76
N PRO A 313 13.85 27.28 2.93
CA PRO A 313 14.03 28.27 1.87
C PRO A 313 14.32 27.52 0.59
N ARG A 314 13.58 27.83 -0.49
CA ARG A 314 13.82 27.23 -1.79
C ARG A 314 15.29 27.40 -2.10
N LYS A 315 16.05 26.31 -2.03
CA LYS A 315 17.45 26.36 -2.46
C LYS A 315 17.40 26.88 -3.89
N HIS A 316 18.04 28.01 -4.13
CA HIS A 316 18.18 28.53 -5.49
C HIS A 316 18.93 27.46 -6.28
N ILE A 317 18.25 26.84 -7.23
CA ILE A 317 18.87 25.90 -8.13
C ILE A 317 19.80 26.71 -9.01
N THR A 318 21.08 26.45 -8.96
CA THR A 318 22.07 27.12 -9.80
C THR A 318 21.82 26.82 -11.28
N PRO A 319 22.30 27.68 -12.21
CA PRO A 319 22.20 27.38 -13.65
C PRO A 319 22.81 26.01 -14.02
N ALA A 320 23.91 25.61 -13.35
CA ALA A 320 24.53 24.32 -13.55
C ALA A 320 23.63 23.17 -13.09
N GLN A 321 23.03 23.26 -11.90
CA GLN A 321 22.08 22.27 -11.40
C GLN A 321 20.84 22.17 -12.28
N LYS A 322 20.33 23.28 -12.78
CA LYS A 322 19.20 23.31 -13.73
C LYS A 322 19.56 22.56 -15.02
N LYS A 323 20.72 22.85 -15.59
CA LYS A 323 21.24 22.16 -16.78
C LYS A 323 21.36 20.66 -16.53
N ARG A 324 21.95 20.24 -15.41
CA ARG A 324 22.08 18.82 -15.04
C ARG A 324 20.70 18.15 -14.86
N PHE A 325 19.74 18.82 -14.25
CA PHE A 325 18.35 18.30 -14.17
C PHE A 325 17.74 18.08 -15.55
N GLU A 326 17.91 19.02 -16.49
CA GLU A 326 17.41 18.91 -17.86
C GLU A 326 18.08 17.76 -18.62
N GLU A 327 19.38 17.54 -18.40
CA GLU A 327 20.13 16.43 -18.97
C GLU A 327 19.64 15.08 -18.45
N ILE A 328 19.49 14.93 -17.11
CA ILE A 328 18.95 13.71 -16.47
C ILE A 328 17.52 13.46 -16.96
N GLN A 329 16.66 14.49 -17.01
CA GLN A 329 15.28 14.38 -17.48
C GLN A 329 15.20 13.94 -18.95
N SER A 330 16.02 14.53 -19.80
CA SER A 330 16.07 14.19 -21.23
C SER A 330 16.50 12.75 -21.42
N ARG A 331 17.55 12.30 -20.73
CA ARG A 331 18.03 10.92 -20.76
C ARG A 331 16.95 9.97 -20.27
N ARG A 332 16.38 10.20 -19.06
CA ARG A 332 15.27 9.39 -18.52
C ARG A 332 14.12 9.22 -19.53
N ASN A 333 13.68 10.34 -20.15
CA ASN A 333 12.55 10.30 -21.06
C ASN A 333 12.88 9.52 -22.35
N ARG A 334 14.12 9.63 -22.85
CA ARG A 334 14.59 8.85 -23.99
C ARG A 334 14.60 7.36 -23.66
N GLU A 335 15.27 6.96 -22.56
CA GLU A 335 15.35 5.57 -22.13
C GLU A 335 13.95 4.98 -21.88
N ALA A 336 13.08 5.72 -21.20
CA ALA A 336 11.70 5.28 -20.96
C ALA A 336 10.92 5.05 -22.26
N LYS A 337 11.12 5.89 -23.28
CA LYS A 337 10.48 5.75 -24.59
C LYS A 337 11.02 4.53 -25.34
N GLU A 338 12.34 4.30 -25.32
CA GLU A 338 12.99 3.15 -25.97
C GLU A 338 12.57 1.83 -25.28
N LEU A 339 12.40 1.87 -23.95
CA LEU A 339 11.99 0.72 -23.15
C LEU A 339 10.47 0.52 -23.12
N GLU A 340 9.68 1.46 -23.67
CA GLU A 340 8.21 1.47 -23.63
C GLU A 340 7.65 1.37 -22.21
N ILE A 341 8.26 2.08 -21.24
CA ILE A 341 7.79 2.14 -19.85
C ILE A 341 7.46 3.57 -19.42
N ASP A 342 6.69 3.71 -18.32
CA ASP A 342 6.44 5.02 -17.72
C ASP A 342 7.76 5.62 -17.19
N PRO A 343 8.12 6.85 -17.57
CA PRO A 343 9.37 7.49 -17.12
C PRO A 343 9.52 7.57 -15.60
N THR A 344 8.41 7.63 -14.87
CA THR A 344 8.46 7.72 -13.40
C THR A 344 8.94 6.43 -12.73
N ILE A 345 8.92 5.30 -13.45
CA ILE A 345 9.50 4.04 -12.99
C ILE A 345 11.02 4.19 -12.87
N ILE A 346 11.66 4.86 -13.83
CA ILE A 346 13.12 5.07 -13.80
C ILE A 346 13.49 6.10 -12.71
N ALA A 347 12.82 7.26 -12.69
CA ALA A 347 13.05 8.26 -11.65
C ALA A 347 11.87 9.23 -11.51
N SER A 348 11.47 9.52 -10.27
CA SER A 348 10.53 10.60 -9.98
C SER A 348 11.15 11.97 -10.24
N ARG A 349 10.32 13.02 -10.39
CA ARG A 349 10.83 14.40 -10.45
C ARG A 349 11.66 14.75 -9.21
N ALA A 350 11.22 14.32 -8.03
CA ALA A 350 11.94 14.59 -6.79
C ALA A 350 13.32 13.94 -6.78
N THR A 351 13.42 12.70 -7.22
CA THR A 351 14.69 11.98 -7.37
C THR A 351 15.64 12.71 -8.31
N MET A 352 15.15 13.13 -9.48
CA MET A 352 15.96 13.87 -10.46
C MET A 352 16.46 15.22 -9.92
N VAL A 353 15.64 15.94 -9.14
CA VAL A 353 16.07 17.19 -8.49
C VAL A 353 17.19 16.92 -7.48
N ARG A 354 17.06 15.86 -6.66
CA ARG A 354 18.09 15.49 -5.69
C ARG A 354 19.39 15.09 -6.37
N LEU A 355 19.32 14.33 -7.46
CA LEU A 355 20.47 13.96 -8.29
C LEU A 355 21.16 15.20 -8.90
N ALA A 356 20.38 16.11 -9.44
CA ALA A 356 20.90 17.34 -10.05
C ALA A 356 21.57 18.27 -9.02
N CYS A 357 21.10 18.22 -7.78
CA CYS A 357 21.66 18.97 -6.65
C CYS A 357 22.78 18.23 -5.91
N GLU A 358 23.13 17.02 -6.33
CA GLU A 358 24.13 16.16 -5.66
C GLU A 358 23.83 16.00 -4.16
N ALA A 359 22.55 15.74 -3.84
CA ALA A 359 22.11 15.58 -2.46
C ALA A 359 22.76 14.33 -1.85
N ASP A 360 23.24 14.45 -0.60
CA ASP A 360 23.85 13.37 0.13
C ASP A 360 22.97 12.12 0.17
N GLY A 361 23.56 10.94 -0.05
CA GLY A 361 22.90 9.64 -0.01
C GLY A 361 21.91 9.38 -1.13
N VAL A 362 21.72 10.29 -2.10
CA VAL A 362 20.74 10.09 -3.17
C VAL A 362 21.06 8.88 -4.05
N LEU A 363 22.34 8.58 -4.27
CA LEU A 363 22.76 7.43 -5.05
C LEU A 363 22.43 6.11 -4.33
N ASP A 364 22.53 6.05 -3.02
CA ASP A 364 22.22 4.85 -2.23
C ASP A 364 20.73 4.47 -2.25
N GLU A 365 19.87 5.47 -2.50
CA GLU A 365 18.42 5.27 -2.62
C GLU A 365 17.97 4.82 -4.02
N ILE A 366 18.88 4.87 -5.01
CA ILE A 366 18.59 4.56 -6.40
C ILE A 366 19.11 3.16 -6.72
N LEU A 367 18.25 2.32 -7.29
CA LEU A 367 18.62 0.98 -7.72
C LEU A 367 19.70 1.00 -8.82
N PRO A 368 20.57 -0.03 -8.89
CA PRO A 368 21.65 -0.10 -9.89
C PRO A 368 21.16 0.14 -11.32
N TRP A 369 20.08 -0.50 -11.74
CA TRP A 369 19.55 -0.33 -13.10
C TRP A 369 19.02 1.10 -13.37
N HIS A 370 18.52 1.82 -12.35
CA HIS A 370 18.16 3.24 -12.48
C HIS A 370 19.41 4.11 -12.74
N ARG A 371 20.52 3.85 -11.99
CA ARG A 371 21.77 4.58 -12.16
C ARG A 371 22.30 4.42 -13.58
N GLU A 372 22.31 3.19 -14.08
CA GLU A 372 22.73 2.86 -15.45
C GLU A 372 21.92 3.64 -16.49
N LEU A 373 20.58 3.59 -16.42
CA LEU A 373 19.69 4.30 -17.35
C LEU A 373 19.81 5.82 -17.24
N LEU A 374 20.04 6.36 -16.05
CA LEU A 374 20.19 7.80 -15.82
C LEU A 374 21.61 8.30 -16.12
N GLY A 375 22.62 7.40 -16.20
CA GLY A 375 24.03 7.73 -16.36
C GLY A 375 24.56 8.52 -15.17
N VAL A 376 24.24 8.05 -13.97
CA VAL A 376 24.72 8.60 -12.72
C VAL A 376 25.43 7.51 -11.92
N ASP A 377 26.68 7.76 -11.54
CA ASP A 377 27.54 6.87 -10.78
C ASP A 377 27.70 7.38 -9.34
#